data_c91386c539b64c59b3f7fed9d6fc4822
#
_entry.id   c91386c539b64c59b3f7fed9d6fc4822
#
_cell.length_a   1.000
_cell.length_b   1.000
_cell.length_c   1.000
_cell.angle_alpha   90.00
_cell.angle_beta   90.00
_cell.angle_gamma   90.00
#
_symmetry.space_group_name_H-M   'P 1'
#
loop_
_entity.id
_entity.type
_entity.pdbx_description
1 polymer ?
#
loop_
_entity_poly.entity_id
_entity_poly.type
_entity_poly.pdbx_seq_one_letter_code
_entity_poly.pdbx_strand_id
1 'polypeptide(L)'
;MKEQAEIGATDDGGLHRLALSDEDKEIRDWFADQMITAGLTVRVDEFGNMFGRRAGTDPDAKPVLVGSHLDSQPYGGIYDGALGVIAALELIRTLNDNEIETTHPIEIVNWTNEEGSRFQPAMQGSGVWAGAHDLEEEYAKTDVDGDVFEDELERIGYKGEEPCEPPEEYEAYLELHVEQGPYLEENEKDVGVVTGIVGFTWGAITFYGEADHSGPTPMHYRQDALVAAADVISQIRRIPSTLGERTVGTTGYIDAKPNSINIIPEEVTFTWGFRDPSDDVIEEARRRVLEEAEWAAEREGLEWEYEDRMRAPAVQFADGCVDAVQTAADDLGYDSMQIFSGAGHDATHMHSICDTGMVFAVSENGKSHNESEYTSWDDCYAAASTIANAAVDLAGGAK
;
A
#
# COMPACT_ATOMS: atom_id res chain seq x y z
N MET A 1 9.72 14.77 -11.08
CA MET A 1 9.91 14.76 -9.60
C MET A 1 9.98 16.15 -8.97
N LYS A 2 10.95 17.03 -9.27
CA LYS A 2 11.09 18.34 -8.57
C LYS A 2 9.88 19.26 -8.74
N GLU A 3 9.30 19.37 -9.94
CA GLU A 3 8.14 20.21 -10.20
C GLU A 3 6.90 19.71 -9.45
N GLN A 4 6.63 18.39 -9.47
CA GLN A 4 5.50 17.83 -8.75
C GLN A 4 5.62 18.00 -7.23
N ALA A 5 6.84 17.99 -6.71
CA ALA A 5 7.12 18.17 -5.29
C ALA A 5 6.92 19.61 -4.78
N GLU A 6 6.75 20.60 -5.68
CA GLU A 6 6.40 21.97 -5.30
C GLU A 6 4.89 22.12 -5.00
N ILE A 7 4.05 21.18 -5.51
CA ILE A 7 2.60 21.20 -5.35
C ILE A 7 2.22 20.44 -4.06
N GLY A 8 1.71 21.16 -3.06
CA GLY A 8 1.43 20.62 -1.73
C GLY A 8 2.68 20.48 -0.85
N ALA A 9 3.79 21.17 -1.19
CA ALA A 9 5.03 21.13 -0.42
C ALA A 9 4.85 21.65 1.00
N THR A 10 5.50 21.01 1.96
CA THR A 10 5.60 21.46 3.35
C THR A 10 6.87 22.27 3.60
N ASP A 11 6.94 23.02 4.71
CA ASP A 11 8.11 23.81 5.08
C ASP A 11 9.36 22.94 5.32
N ASP A 12 9.18 21.67 5.69
CA ASP A 12 10.25 20.71 6.00
C ASP A 12 10.62 19.81 4.80
N GLY A 13 10.04 20.07 3.60
CA GLY A 13 10.43 19.46 2.34
C GLY A 13 9.68 18.17 1.99
N GLY A 14 8.60 17.86 2.68
CA GLY A 14 7.66 16.78 2.35
C GLY A 14 6.46 17.28 1.55
N LEU A 15 5.39 16.47 1.54
CA LEU A 15 4.10 16.76 0.90
C LEU A 15 2.96 16.69 1.92
N HIS A 16 1.98 17.56 1.72
CA HIS A 16 0.67 17.49 2.36
C HIS A 16 -0.39 17.67 1.27
N ARG A 17 -0.62 16.60 0.51
CA ARG A 17 -1.47 16.57 -0.68
C ARG A 17 -2.49 15.44 -0.55
N LEU A 18 -3.43 15.64 0.38
CA LEU A 18 -4.46 14.66 0.65
C LEU A 18 -5.40 14.50 -0.56
N ALA A 19 -5.90 13.29 -0.77
CA ALA A 19 -6.84 13.01 -1.83
C ALA A 19 -8.01 14.01 -1.86
N LEU A 20 -8.35 14.51 -3.04
CA LEU A 20 -9.43 15.46 -3.32
C LEU A 20 -9.29 16.82 -2.62
N SER A 21 -8.08 17.16 -2.12
CA SER A 21 -7.77 18.52 -1.66
C SER A 21 -7.53 19.48 -2.84
N ASP A 22 -7.33 20.76 -2.54
CA ASP A 22 -6.99 21.74 -3.57
C ASP A 22 -5.57 21.48 -4.14
N GLU A 23 -4.66 20.96 -3.32
CA GLU A 23 -3.32 20.54 -3.73
C GLU A 23 -3.38 19.28 -4.62
N ASP A 24 -4.28 18.33 -4.33
CA ASP A 24 -4.51 17.16 -5.20
C ASP A 24 -5.12 17.60 -6.55
N LYS A 25 -6.03 18.58 -6.53
CA LYS A 25 -6.52 19.17 -7.78
C LYS A 25 -5.38 19.79 -8.60
N GLU A 26 -4.50 20.55 -7.98
CA GLU A 26 -3.41 21.24 -8.68
C GLU A 26 -2.43 20.24 -9.31
N ILE A 27 -2.08 19.16 -8.62
CA ILE A 27 -1.20 18.12 -9.19
C ILE A 27 -1.88 17.34 -10.30
N ARG A 28 -3.19 17.07 -10.21
CA ARG A 28 -3.98 16.44 -11.28
C ARG A 28 -4.03 17.31 -12.52
N ASP A 29 -4.27 18.63 -12.37
CA ASP A 29 -4.24 19.58 -13.47
C ASP A 29 -2.85 19.59 -14.14
N TRP A 30 -1.80 19.65 -13.36
CA TRP A 30 -0.41 19.57 -13.85
C TRP A 30 -0.15 18.25 -14.59
N PHE A 31 -0.56 17.11 -14.03
CA PHE A 31 -0.33 15.80 -14.63
C PHE A 31 -1.10 15.63 -15.94
N ALA A 32 -2.35 16.09 -16.00
CA ALA A 32 -3.14 16.12 -17.25
C ALA A 32 -2.42 16.91 -18.34
N ASP A 33 -1.89 18.10 -18.03
CA ASP A 33 -1.13 18.92 -18.97
C ASP A 33 0.16 18.22 -19.43
N GLN A 34 0.86 17.50 -18.53
CA GLN A 34 2.05 16.73 -18.90
C GLN A 34 1.72 15.55 -19.83
N MET A 35 0.63 14.83 -19.57
CA MET A 35 0.15 13.75 -20.45
C MET A 35 -0.22 14.26 -21.85
N ILE A 36 -0.98 15.37 -21.91
CA ILE A 36 -1.34 16.01 -23.20
C ILE A 36 -0.08 16.46 -23.96
N THR A 37 0.87 17.07 -23.26
CA THR A 37 2.14 17.52 -23.85
C THR A 37 2.99 16.35 -24.37
N ALA A 38 2.91 15.19 -23.70
CA ALA A 38 3.55 13.95 -24.17
C ALA A 38 2.78 13.26 -25.32
N GLY A 39 1.67 13.83 -25.79
CA GLY A 39 0.89 13.32 -26.93
C GLY A 39 -0.06 12.18 -26.58
N LEU A 40 -0.40 12.00 -25.30
CA LEU A 40 -1.31 10.97 -24.83
C LEU A 40 -2.78 11.38 -25.05
N THR A 41 -3.63 10.38 -25.25
CA THR A 41 -5.08 10.54 -25.10
C THR A 41 -5.42 10.40 -23.63
N VAL A 42 -5.92 11.47 -23.03
CA VAL A 42 -6.23 11.51 -21.58
C VAL A 42 -7.71 11.21 -21.38
N ARG A 43 -8.02 10.37 -20.40
CA ARG A 43 -9.37 10.11 -19.89
C ARG A 43 -9.37 10.11 -18.36
N VAL A 44 -10.52 10.43 -17.79
CA VAL A 44 -10.78 10.37 -16.35
C VAL A 44 -12.07 9.58 -16.16
N ASP A 45 -12.06 8.58 -15.27
CA ASP A 45 -13.26 7.82 -14.97
C ASP A 45 -14.13 8.51 -13.90
N GLU A 46 -15.30 7.96 -13.63
CA GLU A 46 -16.25 8.53 -12.68
C GLU A 46 -15.74 8.57 -11.24
N PHE A 47 -14.76 7.71 -10.88
CA PHE A 47 -14.10 7.73 -9.55
C PHE A 47 -12.89 8.67 -9.50
N GLY A 48 -12.53 9.30 -10.63
CA GLY A 48 -11.45 10.28 -10.73
C GLY A 48 -10.09 9.67 -11.04
N ASN A 49 -10.00 8.37 -11.35
CA ASN A 49 -8.74 7.80 -11.83
C ASN A 49 -8.39 8.41 -13.19
N MET A 50 -7.13 8.80 -13.36
CA MET A 50 -6.65 9.48 -14.55
C MET A 50 -5.79 8.54 -15.39
N PHE A 51 -6.10 8.44 -16.67
CA PHE A 51 -5.37 7.59 -17.62
C PHE A 51 -4.86 8.38 -18.81
N GLY A 52 -3.64 8.04 -19.24
CA GLY A 52 -3.04 8.61 -20.44
C GLY A 52 -2.58 7.50 -21.39
N ARG A 53 -3.17 7.38 -22.58
CA ARG A 53 -2.91 6.30 -23.54
C ARG A 53 -2.01 6.75 -24.68
N ARG A 54 -0.93 6.01 -24.89
CA ARG A 54 -0.10 6.01 -26.10
C ARG A 54 -0.47 4.83 -26.99
N ALA A 55 -0.76 5.10 -28.26
CA ALA A 55 -1.12 4.03 -29.20
C ALA A 55 0.06 3.08 -29.47
N GLY A 56 -0.24 1.79 -29.59
CA GLY A 56 0.66 0.79 -30.15
C GLY A 56 0.53 0.70 -31.69
N THR A 57 1.34 -0.14 -32.31
CA THR A 57 1.26 -0.42 -33.74
C THR A 57 0.12 -1.39 -34.08
N ASP A 58 -0.32 -2.19 -33.10
CA ASP A 58 -1.52 -3.04 -33.18
C ASP A 58 -2.62 -2.43 -32.29
N PRO A 59 -3.68 -1.85 -32.89
CA PRO A 59 -4.75 -1.23 -32.10
C PRO A 59 -5.63 -2.24 -31.36
N ASP A 60 -5.59 -3.51 -31.73
CA ASP A 60 -6.38 -4.60 -31.12
C ASP A 60 -5.57 -5.34 -30.02
N ALA A 61 -4.29 -4.99 -29.83
CA ALA A 61 -3.47 -5.55 -28.76
C ALA A 61 -3.88 -4.98 -27.39
N LYS A 62 -3.89 -5.83 -26.36
CA LYS A 62 -4.20 -5.46 -24.97
C LYS A 62 -3.16 -4.44 -24.46
N PRO A 63 -3.55 -3.33 -23.83
CA PRO A 63 -2.59 -2.37 -23.31
C PRO A 63 -1.77 -2.89 -22.13
N VAL A 64 -0.56 -2.37 -21.99
CA VAL A 64 0.25 -2.46 -20.75
C VAL A 64 -0.01 -1.20 -19.94
N LEU A 65 -0.48 -1.37 -18.70
CA LEU A 65 -0.78 -0.28 -17.77
C LEU A 65 0.40 -0.06 -16.82
N VAL A 66 0.83 1.18 -16.63
CA VAL A 66 1.95 1.55 -15.74
C VAL A 66 1.58 2.76 -14.92
N GLY A 67 1.77 2.72 -13.62
CA GLY A 67 1.47 3.88 -12.78
C GLY A 67 1.48 3.57 -11.29
N SER A 68 0.93 4.50 -10.52
CA SER A 68 0.75 4.48 -9.07
C SER A 68 -0.21 5.63 -8.69
N HIS A 69 0.05 6.39 -7.63
CA HIS A 69 -0.79 7.49 -7.14
C HIS A 69 -0.02 8.81 -6.99
N LEU A 70 -0.75 9.92 -6.86
CA LEU A 70 -0.21 11.26 -6.63
C LEU A 70 -0.67 11.88 -5.30
N ASP A 71 -1.71 11.33 -4.65
CA ASP A 71 -2.05 11.75 -3.28
C ASP A 71 -0.96 11.30 -2.30
N SER A 72 -0.87 11.95 -1.16
CA SER A 72 0.14 11.68 -0.14
C SER A 72 -0.45 11.55 1.26
N GLN A 73 0.31 10.93 2.16
CA GLN A 73 0.08 11.02 3.60
C GLN A 73 0.19 12.48 4.08
N PRO A 74 -0.47 12.84 5.20
CA PRO A 74 -0.18 14.09 5.88
C PRO A 74 1.31 14.19 6.24
N TYR A 75 2.00 15.20 5.73
CA TYR A 75 3.44 15.36 5.95
C TYR A 75 4.27 14.15 5.48
N GLY A 76 3.86 13.57 4.34
CA GLY A 76 4.53 12.45 3.69
C GLY A 76 5.79 12.86 2.93
N GLY A 77 6.42 11.87 2.28
CA GLY A 77 7.57 12.08 1.40
C GLY A 77 7.17 12.59 0.01
N ILE A 78 8.18 12.93 -0.79
CA ILE A 78 7.97 13.40 -2.17
C ILE A 78 8.05 12.27 -3.20
N TYR A 79 8.38 11.05 -2.77
CA TYR A 79 8.65 9.91 -3.65
C TYR A 79 7.51 8.89 -3.65
N ASP A 80 6.88 8.70 -2.49
CA ASP A 80 5.78 7.76 -2.27
C ASP A 80 4.68 7.95 -3.33
N GLY A 81 4.34 6.89 -4.06
CA GLY A 81 3.43 6.89 -5.20
C GLY A 81 3.85 7.76 -6.37
N ALA A 82 4.21 9.02 -6.10
CA ALA A 82 4.57 10.01 -7.10
C ALA A 82 5.75 9.57 -7.99
N LEU A 83 6.72 8.82 -7.44
CA LEU A 83 7.83 8.28 -8.24
C LEU A 83 7.33 7.36 -9.35
N GLY A 84 6.35 6.48 -9.05
CA GLY A 84 5.77 5.55 -10.01
C GLY A 84 5.04 6.25 -11.15
N VAL A 85 4.22 7.25 -10.82
CA VAL A 85 3.48 8.03 -11.83
C VAL A 85 4.42 8.84 -12.73
N ILE A 86 5.45 9.47 -12.14
CA ILE A 86 6.42 10.26 -12.91
C ILE A 86 7.32 9.36 -13.75
N ALA A 87 7.70 8.18 -13.26
CA ALA A 87 8.46 7.20 -14.05
C ALA A 87 7.65 6.69 -15.25
N ALA A 88 6.34 6.46 -15.07
CA ALA A 88 5.45 6.09 -16.17
C ALA A 88 5.35 7.21 -17.23
N LEU A 89 5.28 8.47 -16.82
CA LEU A 89 5.32 9.61 -17.75
C LEU A 89 6.66 9.72 -18.47
N GLU A 90 7.76 9.48 -17.78
CA GLU A 90 9.12 9.52 -18.36
C GLU A 90 9.35 8.37 -19.34
N LEU A 91 8.80 7.18 -19.08
CA LEU A 91 8.74 6.08 -20.05
C LEU A 91 8.14 6.55 -21.38
N ILE A 92 6.97 7.20 -21.34
CA ILE A 92 6.29 7.71 -22.55
C ILE A 92 7.17 8.73 -23.28
N ARG A 93 7.78 9.68 -22.57
CA ARG A 93 8.67 10.69 -23.16
C ARG A 93 9.90 10.05 -23.81
N THR A 94 10.50 9.08 -23.12
CA THR A 94 11.67 8.34 -23.63
C THR A 94 11.34 7.59 -24.91
N LEU A 95 10.18 6.93 -24.99
CA LEU A 95 9.71 6.26 -26.21
C LEU A 95 9.51 7.24 -27.36
N ASN A 96 8.93 8.40 -27.07
CA ASN A 96 8.67 9.43 -28.10
C ASN A 96 9.98 10.06 -28.59
N ASP A 97 10.90 10.44 -27.68
CA ASP A 97 12.15 11.09 -28.01
C ASP A 97 13.11 10.19 -28.83
N ASN A 98 13.01 8.88 -28.64
CA ASN A 98 13.80 7.87 -29.35
C ASN A 98 13.05 7.21 -30.53
N GLU A 99 11.82 7.64 -30.81
CA GLU A 99 10.98 7.09 -31.89
C GLU A 99 10.78 5.56 -31.75
N ILE A 100 10.71 5.05 -30.51
CA ILE A 100 10.51 3.62 -30.23
C ILE A 100 9.01 3.32 -30.34
N GLU A 101 8.66 2.38 -31.22
CA GLU A 101 7.31 1.85 -31.36
C GLU A 101 7.12 0.60 -30.50
N THR A 102 5.92 0.43 -29.94
CA THR A 102 5.51 -0.78 -29.22
C THR A 102 4.35 -1.45 -29.96
N THR A 103 4.26 -2.77 -29.91
CA THR A 103 3.13 -3.51 -30.47
C THR A 103 1.85 -3.20 -29.71
N HIS A 104 1.90 -3.34 -28.39
CA HIS A 104 0.80 -3.05 -27.49
C HIS A 104 0.72 -1.53 -27.20
N PRO A 105 -0.46 -0.96 -27.02
CA PRO A 105 -0.60 0.36 -26.41
C PRO A 105 0.03 0.36 -25.02
N ILE A 106 0.56 1.52 -24.60
CA ILE A 106 0.97 1.75 -23.22
C ILE A 106 0.04 2.79 -22.63
N GLU A 107 -0.56 2.49 -21.49
CA GLU A 107 -1.41 3.40 -20.75
C GLU A 107 -0.75 3.73 -19.41
N ILE A 108 -0.72 5.00 -19.02
CA ILE A 108 -0.23 5.41 -17.71
C ILE A 108 -1.40 5.80 -16.81
N VAL A 109 -1.30 5.54 -15.50
CA VAL A 109 -2.40 5.78 -14.57
C VAL A 109 -1.93 6.52 -13.31
N ASN A 110 -2.83 7.39 -12.81
CA ASN A 110 -2.82 7.93 -11.46
C ASN A 110 -4.09 7.47 -10.77
N TRP A 111 -3.96 6.59 -9.77
CA TRP A 111 -5.08 6.10 -8.97
C TRP A 111 -5.53 7.14 -7.95
N THR A 112 -6.83 7.18 -7.64
CA THR A 112 -7.44 8.12 -6.72
C THR A 112 -7.46 7.57 -5.31
N ASN A 113 -6.92 8.33 -4.34
CA ASN A 113 -6.95 8.03 -2.91
C ASN A 113 -6.36 6.66 -2.58
N GLU A 114 -5.12 6.41 -3.03
CA GLU A 114 -4.38 5.21 -2.66
C GLU A 114 -4.09 5.19 -1.17
N GLU A 115 -3.65 6.31 -0.60
CA GLU A 115 -3.18 6.44 0.76
C GLU A 115 -4.28 6.27 1.83
N GLY A 116 -5.53 6.53 1.47
CA GLY A 116 -6.65 6.45 2.41
C GLY A 116 -6.57 7.40 3.59
N SER A 117 -5.70 8.40 3.52
CA SER A 117 -5.45 9.31 4.65
C SER A 117 -6.60 10.26 4.93
N ARG A 118 -7.32 10.68 3.90
CA ARG A 118 -8.51 11.52 4.03
C ARG A 118 -9.79 10.69 4.06
N PHE A 119 -9.94 9.77 3.12
CA PHE A 119 -11.11 8.89 3.03
C PHE A 119 -10.66 7.43 3.15
N GLN A 120 -11.28 6.65 4.05
CA GLN A 120 -11.00 5.24 4.24
C GLN A 120 -11.96 4.37 3.41
N PRO A 121 -11.50 3.23 2.87
CA PRO A 121 -10.17 2.64 3.04
C PRO A 121 -9.10 3.24 2.10
N ALA A 122 -7.85 2.76 2.20
CA ALA A 122 -6.81 2.99 1.22
C ALA A 122 -7.10 2.26 -0.11
N MET A 123 -6.39 2.65 -1.20
CA MET A 123 -6.48 2.04 -2.54
C MET A 123 -7.90 2.05 -3.12
N GLN A 124 -8.69 3.12 -2.84
CA GLN A 124 -10.08 3.19 -3.29
C GLN A 124 -10.18 3.21 -4.82
N GLY A 125 -9.35 3.99 -5.51
CA GLY A 125 -9.41 4.15 -6.97
C GLY A 125 -9.21 2.84 -7.71
N SER A 126 -8.14 2.12 -7.43
CA SER A 126 -7.88 0.80 -8.01
C SER A 126 -8.87 -0.24 -7.53
N GLY A 127 -9.33 -0.15 -6.27
CA GLY A 127 -10.29 -1.07 -5.67
C GLY A 127 -11.66 -1.01 -6.32
N VAL A 128 -12.21 0.19 -6.58
CA VAL A 128 -13.46 0.36 -7.32
C VAL A 128 -13.29 -0.07 -8.76
N TRP A 129 -12.20 0.36 -9.42
CA TRP A 129 -11.93 0.02 -10.81
C TRP A 129 -11.78 -1.48 -11.05
N ALA A 130 -11.21 -2.21 -10.09
CA ALA A 130 -11.09 -3.66 -10.13
C ALA A 130 -12.34 -4.41 -9.62
N GLY A 131 -13.38 -3.71 -9.19
CA GLY A 131 -14.61 -4.31 -8.64
C GLY A 131 -14.45 -4.93 -7.25
N ALA A 132 -13.36 -4.61 -6.55
CA ALA A 132 -13.12 -5.03 -5.16
C ALA A 132 -13.92 -4.20 -4.15
N HIS A 133 -14.23 -2.95 -4.50
CA HIS A 133 -15.04 -2.01 -3.72
C HIS A 133 -16.28 -1.61 -4.52
N ASP A 134 -17.38 -1.37 -3.81
CA ASP A 134 -18.63 -0.89 -4.42
C ASP A 134 -18.57 0.63 -4.61
N LEU A 135 -18.82 1.11 -5.83
CA LEU A 135 -18.72 2.52 -6.20
C LEU A 135 -19.60 3.43 -5.30
N GLU A 136 -20.85 3.03 -5.07
CA GLU A 136 -21.81 3.84 -4.30
C GLU A 136 -21.44 3.88 -2.81
N GLU A 137 -20.89 2.77 -2.29
CA GLU A 137 -20.41 2.71 -0.92
C GLU A 137 -19.17 3.61 -0.73
N GLU A 138 -18.28 3.63 -1.71
CA GLU A 138 -17.08 4.47 -1.65
C GLU A 138 -17.41 5.96 -1.87
N TYR A 139 -18.36 6.29 -2.73
CA TYR A 139 -18.85 7.66 -2.87
C TYR A 139 -19.44 8.23 -1.58
N ALA A 140 -20.11 7.39 -0.79
CA ALA A 140 -20.73 7.80 0.47
C ALA A 140 -19.75 7.96 1.65
N LYS A 141 -18.47 7.66 1.47
CA LYS A 141 -17.46 7.83 2.53
C LYS A 141 -17.29 9.29 2.91
N THR A 142 -16.98 9.50 4.19
CA THR A 142 -16.74 10.85 4.71
C THR A 142 -15.38 10.92 5.38
N ASP A 143 -14.77 12.08 5.29
CA ASP A 143 -13.57 12.38 6.06
C ASP A 143 -13.89 12.76 7.52
N VAL A 144 -12.86 13.13 8.29
CA VAL A 144 -12.99 13.47 9.72
C VAL A 144 -13.77 14.76 9.97
N ASP A 145 -13.88 15.64 8.99
CA ASP A 145 -14.63 16.90 9.03
C ASP A 145 -16.07 16.73 8.56
N GLY A 146 -16.41 15.55 8.01
CA GLY A 146 -17.73 15.18 7.51
C GLY A 146 -17.95 15.52 6.04
N ASP A 147 -16.92 15.88 5.30
CA ASP A 147 -16.99 16.10 3.87
C ASP A 147 -17.14 14.75 3.13
N VAL A 148 -18.06 14.70 2.17
CA VAL A 148 -18.40 13.48 1.42
C VAL A 148 -17.46 13.33 0.22
N PHE A 149 -16.96 12.11 -0.02
CA PHE A 149 -16.03 11.81 -1.12
C PHE A 149 -16.58 12.28 -2.48
N GLU A 150 -17.83 11.91 -2.82
CA GLU A 150 -18.42 12.28 -4.10
C GLU A 150 -18.51 13.80 -4.28
N ASP A 151 -18.95 14.53 -3.23
CA ASP A 151 -19.07 15.98 -3.26
C ASP A 151 -17.68 16.65 -3.48
N GLU A 152 -16.65 16.14 -2.82
CA GLU A 152 -15.29 16.64 -2.97
C GLU A 152 -14.70 16.32 -4.35
N LEU A 153 -14.96 15.14 -4.89
CA LEU A 153 -14.56 14.75 -6.25
C LEU A 153 -15.22 15.66 -7.31
N GLU A 154 -16.51 15.97 -7.13
CA GLU A 154 -17.24 16.94 -7.97
C GLU A 154 -16.70 18.37 -7.78
N ARG A 155 -16.39 18.78 -6.54
CA ARG A 155 -15.84 20.09 -6.21
C ARG A 155 -14.53 20.38 -6.95
N ILE A 156 -13.62 19.40 -6.95
CA ILE A 156 -12.34 19.56 -7.66
C ILE A 156 -12.47 19.37 -9.19
N GLY A 157 -13.62 18.87 -9.67
CA GLY A 157 -13.92 18.73 -11.10
C GLY A 157 -13.28 17.49 -11.74
N TYR A 158 -12.98 16.47 -10.98
CA TYR A 158 -12.35 15.23 -11.46
C TYR A 158 -13.27 14.01 -11.46
N LYS A 159 -14.57 14.18 -11.21
CA LYS A 159 -15.56 13.13 -11.49
C LYS A 159 -15.77 13.07 -13.02
N GLY A 160 -15.19 12.05 -13.65
CA GLY A 160 -15.29 11.85 -15.09
C GLY A 160 -16.64 11.28 -15.53
N GLU A 161 -16.78 11.06 -16.83
CA GLU A 161 -18.01 10.52 -17.42
C GLU A 161 -17.89 9.03 -17.79
N GLU A 162 -16.66 8.48 -17.82
CA GLU A 162 -16.44 7.08 -18.14
C GLU A 162 -16.65 6.20 -16.88
N PRO A 163 -17.24 4.98 -17.04
CA PRO A 163 -17.38 4.06 -15.92
C PRO A 163 -16.05 3.74 -15.24
N CYS A 164 -16.07 3.58 -13.92
CA CYS A 164 -14.90 3.15 -13.14
C CYS A 164 -14.77 1.61 -13.22
N GLU A 165 -14.41 1.12 -14.39
CA GLU A 165 -14.18 -0.29 -14.67
C GLU A 165 -13.19 -0.45 -15.84
N PRO A 166 -12.52 -1.62 -15.99
CA PRO A 166 -11.66 -1.87 -17.15
C PRO A 166 -12.45 -1.78 -18.47
N PRO A 167 -12.12 -0.86 -19.38
CA PRO A 167 -12.83 -0.74 -20.67
C PRO A 167 -12.51 -1.90 -21.63
N GLU A 168 -11.41 -2.60 -21.39
CA GLU A 168 -10.90 -3.74 -22.15
C GLU A 168 -10.03 -4.65 -21.27
N GLU A 169 -9.57 -5.79 -21.77
CA GLU A 169 -8.59 -6.62 -21.10
C GLU A 169 -7.19 -5.97 -21.21
N TYR A 170 -6.40 -6.03 -20.14
CA TYR A 170 -5.03 -5.55 -20.09
C TYR A 170 -4.04 -6.72 -20.21
N GLU A 171 -2.87 -6.45 -20.83
CA GLU A 171 -1.77 -7.43 -20.93
C GLU A 171 -1.07 -7.56 -19.59
N ALA A 172 -0.73 -6.43 -18.98
CA ALA A 172 -0.08 -6.37 -17.68
C ALA A 172 -0.31 -5.03 -16.98
N TYR A 173 -0.13 -5.02 -15.66
CA TYR A 173 0.04 -3.82 -14.83
C TYR A 173 1.42 -3.82 -14.18
N LEU A 174 2.12 -2.70 -14.27
CA LEU A 174 3.41 -2.50 -13.63
C LEU A 174 3.38 -1.26 -12.73
N GLU A 175 3.86 -1.42 -11.49
CA GLU A 175 3.95 -0.32 -10.53
C GLU A 175 5.39 -0.16 -10.01
N LEU A 176 5.92 1.07 -10.07
CA LEU A 176 7.15 1.44 -9.41
C LEU A 176 6.81 2.17 -8.12
N HIS A 177 7.47 1.76 -7.04
CA HIS A 177 7.27 2.38 -5.74
C HIS A 177 8.60 2.48 -4.96
N VAL A 178 8.65 3.27 -3.91
CA VAL A 178 9.73 3.20 -2.93
C VAL A 178 9.54 1.98 -2.04
N GLU A 179 10.62 1.35 -1.54
CA GLU A 179 10.51 0.12 -0.74
C GLU A 179 9.74 0.31 0.57
N GLN A 180 9.80 1.51 1.15
CA GLN A 180 9.24 1.82 2.48
C GLN A 180 9.83 0.94 3.59
N GLY A 181 10.95 0.30 3.32
CA GLY A 181 11.65 -0.62 4.20
C GLY A 181 13.16 -0.57 3.99
N PRO A 182 13.95 -1.23 4.84
CA PRO A 182 15.41 -1.12 4.85
C PRO A 182 16.13 -2.24 4.07
N TYR A 183 15.42 -3.19 3.45
CA TYR A 183 16.06 -4.42 2.96
C TYR A 183 17.00 -4.19 1.77
N LEU A 184 16.65 -3.29 0.82
CA LEU A 184 17.51 -2.99 -0.32
C LEU A 184 18.78 -2.31 0.14
N GLU A 185 18.68 -1.30 1.01
CA GLU A 185 19.83 -0.59 1.57
C GLU A 185 20.72 -1.53 2.41
N GLU A 186 20.13 -2.32 3.33
CA GLU A 186 20.87 -3.28 4.16
C GLU A 186 21.60 -4.37 3.36
N ASN A 187 21.07 -4.72 2.18
CA ASN A 187 21.66 -5.73 1.30
C ASN A 187 22.46 -5.13 0.12
N GLU A 188 22.68 -3.82 0.12
CA GLU A 188 23.44 -3.11 -0.91
C GLU A 188 22.92 -3.41 -2.32
N LYS A 189 21.57 -3.32 -2.52
CA LYS A 189 20.87 -3.57 -3.79
C LYS A 189 20.39 -2.28 -4.42
N ASP A 190 20.47 -2.22 -5.75
CA ASP A 190 20.04 -1.07 -6.54
C ASP A 190 18.51 -1.05 -6.73
N VAL A 191 17.90 -2.23 -6.90
CA VAL A 191 16.46 -2.36 -7.16
C VAL A 191 15.86 -3.61 -6.50
N GLY A 192 14.57 -3.52 -6.12
CA GLY A 192 13.77 -4.66 -5.66
C GLY A 192 12.88 -5.20 -6.76
N VAL A 193 12.99 -6.49 -7.05
CA VAL A 193 12.04 -7.22 -7.90
C VAL A 193 10.94 -7.73 -7.00
N VAL A 194 9.78 -7.08 -7.02
CA VAL A 194 8.69 -7.42 -6.09
C VAL A 194 7.95 -8.64 -6.60
N THR A 195 7.86 -9.68 -5.77
CA THR A 195 7.23 -10.94 -6.13
C THR A 195 5.80 -11.07 -5.61
N GLY A 196 5.35 -10.11 -4.80
CA GLY A 196 4.02 -10.09 -4.23
C GLY A 196 3.88 -9.12 -3.06
N ILE A 197 2.70 -9.10 -2.47
CA ILE A 197 2.35 -8.25 -1.32
C ILE A 197 1.97 -9.15 -0.16
N VAL A 198 2.44 -8.83 1.05
CA VAL A 198 2.10 -9.61 2.24
C VAL A 198 0.60 -9.55 2.55
N GLY A 199 0.05 -10.68 2.96
CA GLY A 199 -1.26 -10.70 3.58
C GLY A 199 -1.22 -10.24 5.02
N PHE A 200 -2.39 -10.01 5.60
CA PHE A 200 -2.50 -9.64 7.01
C PHE A 200 -3.80 -10.13 7.66
N THR A 201 -3.75 -10.22 8.98
CA THR A 201 -4.93 -10.43 9.82
C THR A 201 -4.84 -9.55 11.06
N TRP A 202 -5.93 -8.91 11.43
CA TRP A 202 -6.05 -8.01 12.58
C TRP A 202 -7.26 -8.38 13.41
N GLY A 203 -7.11 -8.25 14.73
CA GLY A 203 -8.23 -8.47 15.64
C GLY A 203 -8.04 -7.77 16.95
N ALA A 204 -8.99 -8.00 17.86
CA ALA A 204 -8.94 -7.57 19.23
C ALA A 204 -9.23 -8.74 20.16
N ILE A 205 -8.68 -8.68 21.37
CA ILE A 205 -8.96 -9.59 22.48
C ILE A 205 -9.35 -8.77 23.68
N THR A 206 -10.43 -9.19 24.36
CA THR A 206 -10.88 -8.60 25.63
C THR A 206 -10.88 -9.66 26.69
N PHE A 207 -10.21 -9.39 27.83
CA PHE A 207 -10.29 -10.19 29.05
C PHE A 207 -11.19 -9.52 30.06
N TYR A 208 -12.02 -10.32 30.74
CA TYR A 208 -12.89 -9.91 31.80
C TYR A 208 -12.50 -10.59 33.12
N GLY A 209 -12.13 -9.79 34.10
CA GLY A 209 -11.73 -10.20 35.42
C GLY A 209 -12.59 -9.56 36.52
N GLU A 210 -11.98 -9.30 37.70
CA GLU A 210 -12.67 -8.70 38.83
C GLU A 210 -11.87 -7.53 39.41
N ALA A 211 -12.49 -6.35 39.49
CA ALA A 211 -11.86 -5.20 40.15
C ALA A 211 -11.82 -5.40 41.65
N ASP A 212 -10.64 -5.27 42.23
CA ASP A 212 -10.46 -5.32 43.67
C ASP A 212 -9.29 -4.44 44.10
N HIS A 213 -9.16 -4.24 45.41
CA HIS A 213 -8.10 -3.38 45.96
C HIS A 213 -6.72 -4.09 45.85
N SER A 214 -5.76 -3.46 45.18
CA SER A 214 -4.45 -4.04 44.89
C SER A 214 -3.58 -4.40 46.12
N GLY A 215 -3.82 -3.79 47.28
CA GLY A 215 -3.10 -4.03 48.52
C GLY A 215 -3.56 -5.26 49.29
N PRO A 216 -4.79 -5.31 49.82
CA PRO A 216 -5.27 -6.42 50.68
C PRO A 216 -5.65 -7.67 49.92
N THR A 217 -5.89 -7.62 48.57
CA THR A 217 -6.29 -8.82 47.83
C THR A 217 -5.10 -9.74 47.56
N PRO A 218 -5.05 -10.94 48.18
CA PRO A 218 -3.97 -11.88 47.97
C PRO A 218 -3.87 -12.35 46.52
N MET A 219 -2.67 -12.70 46.03
CA MET A 219 -2.43 -13.11 44.64
C MET A 219 -3.34 -14.23 44.15
N HIS A 220 -3.63 -15.25 45.02
CA HIS A 220 -4.44 -16.39 44.63
C HIS A 220 -5.98 -16.13 44.61
N TYR A 221 -6.42 -14.91 44.92
CA TYR A 221 -7.79 -14.48 44.81
C TYR A 221 -8.02 -13.58 43.61
N ARG A 222 -6.91 -13.12 42.94
CA ARG A 222 -7.02 -12.15 41.87
C ARG A 222 -7.51 -12.78 40.55
N GLN A 223 -8.37 -12.07 39.87
CA GLN A 223 -8.71 -12.29 38.48
C GLN A 223 -8.26 -11.04 37.68
N ASP A 224 -6.96 -11.01 37.34
CA ASP A 224 -6.27 -9.83 36.85
C ASP A 224 -6.22 -9.84 35.31
N ALA A 225 -7.15 -9.10 34.67
CA ALA A 225 -7.25 -9.02 33.22
C ALA A 225 -5.99 -8.40 32.57
N LEU A 226 -5.30 -7.49 33.27
CA LEU A 226 -4.10 -6.86 32.71
C LEU A 226 -2.89 -7.80 32.66
N VAL A 227 -2.75 -8.69 33.65
CA VAL A 227 -1.68 -9.70 33.64
C VAL A 227 -1.87 -10.67 32.49
N ALA A 228 -3.08 -11.16 32.26
CA ALA A 228 -3.40 -12.00 31.10
C ALA A 228 -3.10 -11.30 29.78
N ALA A 229 -3.55 -10.05 29.63
CA ALA A 229 -3.29 -9.25 28.42
C ALA A 229 -1.78 -9.04 28.17
N ALA A 230 -1.01 -8.74 29.22
CA ALA A 230 0.44 -8.51 29.11
C ALA A 230 1.19 -9.78 28.64
N ASP A 231 0.77 -10.95 29.10
CA ASP A 231 1.35 -12.22 28.66
C ASP A 231 1.07 -12.49 27.16
N VAL A 232 -0.17 -12.31 26.71
CA VAL A 232 -0.52 -12.48 25.30
C VAL A 232 0.18 -11.44 24.41
N ILE A 233 0.22 -10.17 24.80
CA ILE A 233 0.94 -9.10 24.09
C ILE A 233 2.43 -9.47 23.96
N SER A 234 3.04 -10.04 24.98
CA SER A 234 4.41 -10.54 24.92
C SER A 234 4.59 -11.65 23.88
N GLN A 235 3.59 -12.49 23.67
CA GLN A 235 3.63 -13.58 22.68
C GLN A 235 3.43 -13.03 21.24
N ILE A 236 2.62 -11.99 21.04
CA ILE A 236 2.46 -11.36 19.74
C ILE A 236 3.81 -10.95 19.14
N ARG A 237 4.76 -10.49 19.96
CA ARG A 237 6.13 -10.22 19.55
C ARG A 237 6.96 -11.49 19.28
N ARG A 238 6.69 -12.60 19.97
CA ARG A 238 7.51 -13.82 19.92
C ARG A 238 7.08 -14.79 18.83
N ILE A 239 5.77 -14.89 18.59
CA ILE A 239 5.19 -15.77 17.57
C ILE A 239 5.88 -15.61 16.22
N PRO A 240 6.03 -14.38 15.68
CA PRO A 240 6.70 -14.15 14.40
C PRO A 240 8.09 -14.79 14.31
N SER A 241 8.92 -14.64 15.32
CA SER A 241 10.30 -15.15 15.32
C SER A 241 10.41 -16.68 15.22
N THR A 242 9.29 -17.40 15.40
CA THR A 242 9.22 -18.87 15.30
C THR A 242 8.57 -19.35 14.02
N LEU A 243 8.00 -18.45 13.22
CA LEU A 243 7.27 -18.77 11.98
C LEU A 243 8.08 -18.45 10.72
N GLY A 244 8.78 -17.34 10.71
CA GLY A 244 9.59 -16.94 9.55
C GLY A 244 10.34 -15.63 9.78
N GLU A 245 11.31 -15.36 8.91
CA GLU A 245 12.10 -14.12 8.98
C GLU A 245 11.30 -12.89 8.56
N ARG A 246 10.24 -13.08 7.77
CA ARG A 246 9.40 -12.00 7.23
C ARG A 246 8.09 -11.81 7.97
N THR A 247 7.76 -12.71 8.90
CA THR A 247 6.56 -12.58 9.73
C THR A 247 6.72 -11.42 10.71
N VAL A 248 5.75 -10.53 10.76
CA VAL A 248 5.70 -9.45 11.76
C VAL A 248 4.42 -9.50 12.57
N GLY A 249 4.50 -9.05 13.84
CA GLY A 249 3.37 -9.01 14.76
C GLY A 249 3.37 -7.74 15.59
N THR A 250 2.18 -7.14 15.74
CA THR A 250 2.03 -5.83 16.38
C THR A 250 0.82 -5.80 17.30
N THR A 251 0.96 -5.11 18.45
CA THR A 251 -0.14 -4.60 19.28
C THR A 251 -0.08 -3.09 19.23
N GLY A 252 -1.09 -2.47 18.66
CA GLY A 252 -1.14 -1.00 18.46
C GLY A 252 -2.05 -0.26 19.46
N TYR A 253 -2.91 -1.00 20.18
CA TYR A 253 -3.88 -0.42 21.12
C TYR A 253 -4.04 -1.29 22.34
N ILE A 254 -4.17 -0.66 23.51
CA ILE A 254 -4.56 -1.29 24.77
C ILE A 254 -5.41 -0.31 25.60
N ASP A 255 -6.53 -0.79 26.12
CA ASP A 255 -7.38 -0.07 27.08
C ASP A 255 -7.61 -0.96 28.32
N ALA A 256 -7.46 -0.40 29.50
CA ALA A 256 -7.61 -1.11 30.76
C ALA A 256 -8.59 -0.34 31.67
N LYS A 257 -9.54 -1.04 32.28
CA LYS A 257 -10.53 -0.48 33.20
C LYS A 257 -10.42 -1.06 34.59
N PRO A 258 -10.53 -0.23 35.62
CA PRO A 258 -10.79 1.21 35.60
C PRO A 258 -9.56 2.10 35.42
N ASN A 259 -8.39 1.53 35.10
CA ASN A 259 -7.11 2.23 34.87
C ASN A 259 -6.68 3.07 36.09
N SER A 260 -6.66 2.46 37.25
CA SER A 260 -6.30 3.11 38.53
C SER A 260 -5.20 2.36 39.23
N ILE A 261 -4.19 3.08 39.76
CA ILE A 261 -2.96 2.53 40.30
C ILE A 261 -3.14 1.50 41.47
N ASN A 262 -4.24 1.57 42.21
CA ASN A 262 -4.50 0.72 43.35
C ASN A 262 -5.74 -0.18 43.19
N ILE A 263 -6.19 -0.39 41.96
CA ILE A 263 -7.28 -1.30 41.61
C ILE A 263 -6.75 -2.34 40.63
N ILE A 264 -7.06 -3.61 40.87
CA ILE A 264 -6.82 -4.71 39.90
C ILE A 264 -7.75 -4.49 38.71
N PRO A 265 -7.25 -4.45 37.46
CA PRO A 265 -8.10 -4.23 36.30
C PRO A 265 -9.11 -5.36 36.05
N GLU A 266 -10.37 -4.99 35.87
CA GLU A 266 -11.46 -5.94 35.60
C GLU A 266 -11.74 -6.19 34.12
N GLU A 267 -11.31 -5.28 33.25
CA GLU A 267 -11.48 -5.41 31.81
C GLU A 267 -10.25 -4.85 31.09
N VAL A 268 -9.71 -5.61 30.16
CA VAL A 268 -8.63 -5.13 29.29
C VAL A 268 -8.89 -5.58 27.87
N THR A 269 -8.95 -4.59 26.95
CA THR A 269 -9.03 -4.80 25.51
C THR A 269 -7.71 -4.39 24.86
N PHE A 270 -7.17 -5.22 23.99
CA PHE A 270 -6.02 -4.88 23.15
C PHE A 270 -6.15 -5.42 21.75
N THR A 271 -5.44 -4.79 20.80
CA THR A 271 -5.40 -5.26 19.42
C THR A 271 -4.20 -6.13 19.15
N TRP A 272 -4.33 -7.01 18.17
CA TRP A 272 -3.26 -7.82 17.63
C TRP A 272 -3.31 -7.81 16.10
N GLY A 273 -2.16 -7.94 15.45
CA GLY A 273 -2.08 -8.05 14.00
C GLY A 273 -0.83 -8.79 13.58
N PHE A 274 -0.96 -9.59 12.51
CA PHE A 274 0.15 -10.30 11.88
C PHE A 274 0.17 -10.05 10.38
N ARG A 275 1.37 -9.99 9.79
CA ARG A 275 1.60 -9.94 8.35
C ARG A 275 2.64 -10.96 7.94
N ASP A 276 2.46 -11.59 6.78
CA ASP A 276 3.40 -12.54 6.18
C ASP A 276 3.14 -12.70 4.68
N PRO A 277 4.13 -13.08 3.85
CA PRO A 277 3.92 -13.48 2.46
C PRO A 277 3.06 -14.73 2.26
N SER A 278 2.82 -15.51 3.32
CA SER A 278 2.08 -16.78 3.30
C SER A 278 0.83 -16.72 4.16
N ASP A 279 -0.32 -16.96 3.55
CA ASP A 279 -1.60 -17.06 4.26
C ASP A 279 -1.61 -18.18 5.31
N ASP A 280 -0.93 -19.31 5.05
CA ASP A 280 -0.81 -20.40 6.01
C ASP A 280 -0.05 -19.96 7.28
N VAL A 281 0.98 -19.14 7.13
CA VAL A 281 1.75 -18.57 8.25
C VAL A 281 0.91 -17.57 9.03
N ILE A 282 0.14 -16.73 8.35
CA ILE A 282 -0.79 -15.78 8.98
C ILE A 282 -1.84 -16.52 9.81
N GLU A 283 -2.44 -17.57 9.27
CA GLU A 283 -3.44 -18.36 9.98
C GLU A 283 -2.84 -19.10 11.17
N GLU A 284 -1.62 -19.62 11.04
CA GLU A 284 -0.89 -20.24 12.15
C GLU A 284 -0.56 -19.21 13.24
N ALA A 285 -0.16 -17.98 12.89
CA ALA A 285 0.08 -16.90 13.85
C ALA A 285 -1.21 -16.54 14.61
N ARG A 286 -2.32 -16.40 13.86
CA ARG A 286 -3.65 -16.16 14.43
C ARG A 286 -4.07 -17.27 15.38
N ARG A 287 -3.94 -18.54 15.00
CA ARG A 287 -4.26 -19.68 15.84
C ARG A 287 -3.46 -19.65 17.16
N ARG A 288 -2.15 -19.36 17.08
CA ARG A 288 -1.29 -19.30 18.27
C ARG A 288 -1.66 -18.19 19.22
N VAL A 289 -1.96 -16.98 18.73
CA VAL A 289 -2.35 -15.88 19.63
C VAL A 289 -3.66 -16.16 20.36
N LEU A 290 -4.63 -16.82 19.70
CA LEU A 290 -5.88 -17.22 20.34
C LEU A 290 -5.69 -18.35 21.37
N GLU A 291 -4.80 -19.31 21.10
CA GLU A 291 -4.41 -20.35 22.10
C GLU A 291 -3.73 -19.72 23.32
N GLU A 292 -2.83 -18.76 23.11
CA GLU A 292 -2.19 -18.04 24.23
C GLU A 292 -3.23 -17.25 25.05
N ALA A 293 -4.25 -16.67 24.39
CA ALA A 293 -5.35 -15.98 25.08
C ALA A 293 -6.17 -16.94 25.94
N GLU A 294 -6.51 -18.12 25.40
CA GLU A 294 -7.22 -19.17 26.16
C GLU A 294 -6.42 -19.62 27.38
N TRP A 295 -5.12 -19.91 27.21
CA TRP A 295 -4.26 -20.32 28.32
C TRP A 295 -4.07 -19.22 29.36
N ALA A 296 -3.96 -17.97 28.96
CA ALA A 296 -3.87 -16.84 29.89
C ALA A 296 -5.18 -16.67 30.68
N ALA A 297 -6.33 -16.79 30.03
CA ALA A 297 -7.64 -16.72 30.63
C ALA A 297 -7.84 -17.86 31.66
N GLU A 298 -7.51 -19.11 31.29
CA GLU A 298 -7.60 -20.29 32.22
C GLU A 298 -6.72 -20.11 33.43
N ARG A 299 -5.48 -19.64 33.26
CA ARG A 299 -4.53 -19.46 34.37
C ARG A 299 -4.97 -18.41 35.37
N GLU A 300 -5.53 -17.29 34.91
CA GLU A 300 -6.00 -16.19 35.76
C GLU A 300 -7.48 -16.35 36.17
N GLY A 301 -8.20 -17.35 35.63
CA GLY A 301 -9.61 -17.61 35.94
C GLY A 301 -10.55 -16.55 35.32
N LEU A 302 -10.28 -16.11 34.09
CA LEU A 302 -10.98 -15.05 33.42
C LEU A 302 -11.96 -15.56 32.38
N GLU A 303 -12.98 -14.76 32.09
CA GLU A 303 -13.72 -14.84 30.82
C GLU A 303 -12.98 -14.02 29.75
N TRP A 304 -13.13 -14.39 28.49
CA TRP A 304 -12.53 -13.66 27.38
C TRP A 304 -13.33 -13.80 26.10
N GLU A 305 -13.14 -12.81 25.21
CA GLU A 305 -13.69 -12.81 23.85
C GLU A 305 -12.68 -12.27 22.86
N TYR A 306 -12.87 -12.56 21.58
CA TYR A 306 -12.08 -11.98 20.49
C TYR A 306 -12.97 -11.52 19.34
N GLU A 307 -12.45 -10.58 18.58
CA GLU A 307 -13.06 -10.03 17.37
C GLU A 307 -12.04 -10.09 16.25
N ASP A 308 -12.38 -10.72 15.12
CA ASP A 308 -11.62 -10.55 13.87
C ASP A 308 -12.08 -9.24 13.22
N ARG A 309 -11.15 -8.28 12.99
CA ARG A 309 -11.49 -6.94 12.49
C ARG A 309 -11.22 -6.77 11.01
N MET A 310 -10.05 -7.25 10.53
CA MET A 310 -9.64 -7.09 9.16
C MET A 310 -8.73 -8.23 8.72
N ARG A 311 -8.89 -8.67 7.47
CA ARG A 311 -8.05 -9.66 6.84
C ARG A 311 -7.93 -9.38 5.35
N ALA A 312 -6.71 -9.49 4.81
CA ALA A 312 -6.47 -9.56 3.38
C ALA A 312 -5.49 -10.72 3.09
N PRO A 313 -5.74 -11.50 2.04
CA PRO A 313 -4.81 -12.55 1.65
C PRO A 313 -3.51 -11.96 1.10
N ALA A 314 -2.45 -12.76 1.13
CA ALA A 314 -1.22 -12.43 0.43
C ALA A 314 -1.45 -12.48 -1.09
N VAL A 315 -0.87 -11.53 -1.80
CA VAL A 315 -0.89 -11.47 -3.26
C VAL A 315 0.43 -12.02 -3.80
N GLN A 316 0.36 -12.92 -4.77
CA GLN A 316 1.51 -13.39 -5.53
C GLN A 316 1.43 -12.78 -6.93
N PHE A 317 2.48 -12.14 -7.39
CA PHE A 317 2.50 -11.59 -8.73
C PHE A 317 2.78 -12.64 -9.79
N ALA A 318 2.37 -12.37 -11.01
CA ALA A 318 2.53 -13.28 -12.14
C ALA A 318 4.03 -13.47 -12.48
N ASP A 319 4.45 -14.74 -12.63
CA ASP A 319 5.84 -15.07 -12.95
C ASP A 319 6.34 -14.29 -14.18
N GLY A 320 5.49 -14.11 -15.22
CA GLY A 320 5.84 -13.38 -16.44
C GLY A 320 6.23 -11.91 -16.18
N CYS A 321 5.51 -11.22 -15.30
CA CYS A 321 5.84 -9.84 -14.93
C CYS A 321 7.08 -9.76 -14.02
N VAL A 322 7.20 -10.69 -13.06
CA VAL A 322 8.38 -10.79 -12.19
C VAL A 322 9.64 -11.06 -13.01
N ASP A 323 9.58 -12.00 -13.97
CA ASP A 323 10.69 -12.34 -14.87
C ASP A 323 11.05 -11.16 -15.81
N ALA A 324 10.05 -10.41 -16.29
CA ALA A 324 10.29 -9.21 -17.11
C ALA A 324 11.06 -8.14 -16.32
N VAL A 325 10.65 -7.88 -15.07
CA VAL A 325 11.35 -6.95 -14.18
C VAL A 325 12.76 -7.43 -13.84
N GLN A 326 12.92 -8.73 -13.50
CA GLN A 326 14.24 -9.31 -13.22
C GLN A 326 15.18 -9.20 -14.44
N THR A 327 14.67 -9.56 -15.62
CA THR A 327 15.44 -9.47 -16.87
C THR A 327 15.85 -8.03 -17.16
N ALA A 328 14.95 -7.06 -16.95
CA ALA A 328 15.26 -5.64 -17.15
C ALA A 328 16.38 -5.16 -16.21
N ALA A 329 16.35 -5.54 -14.93
CA ALA A 329 17.40 -5.20 -13.97
C ALA A 329 18.74 -5.81 -14.38
N ASP A 330 18.75 -7.10 -14.77
CA ASP A 330 19.95 -7.83 -15.19
C ASP A 330 20.56 -7.24 -16.47
N ASP A 331 19.73 -6.92 -17.49
CA ASP A 331 20.16 -6.32 -18.77
C ASP A 331 20.77 -4.93 -18.57
N LEU A 332 20.29 -4.17 -17.59
CA LEU A 332 20.82 -2.86 -17.21
C LEU A 332 22.05 -2.94 -16.30
N GLY A 333 22.33 -4.13 -15.76
CA GLY A 333 23.47 -4.37 -14.88
C GLY A 333 23.26 -3.90 -13.44
N TYR A 334 22.02 -3.79 -13.00
CA TYR A 334 21.70 -3.46 -11.61
C TYR A 334 21.74 -4.69 -10.71
N ASP A 335 22.30 -4.53 -9.52
CA ASP A 335 22.18 -5.52 -8.45
C ASP A 335 20.77 -5.52 -7.89
N SER A 336 20.04 -6.61 -8.10
CA SER A 336 18.66 -6.75 -7.65
C SER A 336 18.47 -7.83 -6.59
N MET A 337 17.35 -7.80 -5.89
CA MET A 337 16.86 -8.91 -5.08
C MET A 337 15.35 -9.07 -5.20
N GLN A 338 14.89 -10.32 -5.12
CA GLN A 338 13.46 -10.59 -5.00
C GLN A 338 12.97 -10.27 -3.59
N ILE A 339 11.83 -9.58 -3.50
CA ILE A 339 11.27 -9.08 -2.25
C ILE A 339 9.75 -9.09 -2.30
N PHE A 340 9.10 -9.27 -1.14
CA PHE A 340 7.67 -9.00 -0.98
C PHE A 340 7.46 -7.58 -0.45
N SER A 341 6.41 -6.90 -0.91
CA SER A 341 5.99 -5.66 -0.27
C SER A 341 5.40 -5.93 1.12
N GLY A 342 5.86 -5.19 2.11
CA GLY A 342 5.27 -5.15 3.46
C GLY A 342 4.05 -4.21 3.57
N ALA A 343 3.84 -3.35 2.56
CA ALA A 343 2.75 -2.40 2.45
C ALA A 343 1.75 -2.82 1.38
N GLY A 344 0.52 -2.29 1.43
CA GLY A 344 -0.45 -2.37 0.34
C GLY A 344 -0.07 -1.39 -0.77
N HIS A 345 -0.44 -1.69 -2.01
CA HIS A 345 -0.28 -0.84 -3.20
C HIS A 345 -1.46 -1.09 -4.12
N ASP A 346 -1.69 -0.25 -5.11
CA ASP A 346 -2.73 -0.44 -6.12
C ASP A 346 -2.61 -1.79 -6.85
N ALA A 347 -1.39 -2.30 -6.97
CA ALA A 347 -1.10 -3.66 -7.44
C ALA A 347 -1.85 -4.76 -6.67
N THR A 348 -2.28 -4.50 -5.42
CA THR A 348 -3.13 -5.40 -4.62
C THR A 348 -4.46 -5.70 -5.31
N HIS A 349 -5.05 -4.72 -5.98
CA HIS A 349 -6.30 -4.89 -6.70
C HIS A 349 -6.07 -5.29 -8.15
N MET A 350 -5.03 -4.72 -8.78
CA MET A 350 -4.73 -4.94 -10.18
C MET A 350 -4.39 -6.39 -10.53
N HIS A 351 -3.81 -7.17 -9.58
CA HIS A 351 -3.51 -8.59 -9.80
C HIS A 351 -4.75 -9.45 -10.12
N SER A 352 -5.95 -8.97 -9.76
CA SER A 352 -7.22 -9.67 -10.09
C SER A 352 -7.72 -9.37 -11.51
N ILE A 353 -7.16 -8.35 -12.16
CA ILE A 353 -7.56 -7.86 -13.49
C ILE A 353 -6.61 -8.38 -14.57
N CYS A 354 -5.30 -8.32 -14.33
CA CYS A 354 -4.28 -8.73 -15.28
C CYS A 354 -3.01 -9.19 -14.57
N ASP A 355 -2.08 -9.75 -15.32
CA ASP A 355 -0.74 -10.05 -14.82
C ASP A 355 -0.10 -8.79 -14.27
N THR A 356 0.46 -8.87 -13.06
CA THR A 356 0.92 -7.72 -12.31
C THR A 356 2.36 -7.92 -11.83
N GLY A 357 3.15 -6.83 -11.83
CA GLY A 357 4.50 -6.80 -11.30
C GLY A 357 4.84 -5.44 -10.71
N MET A 358 5.84 -5.38 -9.83
CA MET A 358 6.31 -4.15 -9.22
C MET A 358 7.83 -4.09 -9.14
N VAL A 359 8.34 -2.86 -9.09
CA VAL A 359 9.75 -2.53 -8.86
C VAL A 359 9.85 -1.64 -7.63
N PHE A 360 10.81 -1.94 -6.74
CA PHE A 360 11.14 -1.04 -5.63
C PHE A 360 12.43 -0.28 -5.88
N ALA A 361 12.36 1.04 -5.60
CA ALA A 361 13.53 1.90 -5.40
C ALA A 361 13.96 1.88 -3.94
N VAL A 362 15.24 2.07 -3.68
CA VAL A 362 15.81 2.09 -2.31
C VAL A 362 15.20 3.22 -1.49
N SER A 363 14.78 2.93 -0.26
CA SER A 363 14.37 3.92 0.74
C SER A 363 15.49 4.12 1.75
N GLU A 364 16.11 5.29 1.80
CA GLU A 364 17.19 5.59 2.75
C GLU A 364 16.71 5.44 4.20
N ASN A 365 17.41 4.62 4.98
CA ASN A 365 17.04 4.23 6.34
C ASN A 365 15.65 3.56 6.46
N GLY A 366 15.09 3.06 5.36
CA GLY A 366 13.77 2.43 5.32
C GLY A 366 12.61 3.34 5.72
N LYS A 367 12.75 4.66 5.55
CA LYS A 367 11.73 5.63 5.94
C LYS A 367 10.75 5.90 4.83
N SER A 368 9.46 5.94 5.21
CA SER A 368 8.35 6.42 4.39
C SER A 368 7.26 7.03 5.26
N HIS A 369 6.22 7.64 4.66
CA HIS A 369 5.14 8.38 5.34
C HIS A 369 5.67 9.46 6.29
N ASN A 370 6.74 10.12 5.90
CA ASN A 370 7.44 11.13 6.70
C ASN A 370 8.20 12.08 5.79
N GLU A 371 8.28 13.37 6.14
CA GLU A 371 8.98 14.41 5.37
C GLU A 371 10.48 14.12 5.18
N SER A 372 11.08 13.24 6.02
CA SER A 372 12.46 12.80 5.87
C SER A 372 12.64 11.57 4.97
N GLU A 373 11.60 11.13 4.28
CA GLU A 373 11.70 10.12 3.24
C GLU A 373 12.66 10.56 2.14
N TYR A 374 13.55 9.67 1.77
CA TYR A 374 14.54 9.99 0.75
C TYR A 374 14.93 8.77 -0.08
N THR A 375 14.98 8.98 -1.39
CA THR A 375 15.53 8.08 -2.38
C THR A 375 16.52 8.85 -3.25
N SER A 376 17.73 8.35 -3.42
CA SER A 376 18.74 9.04 -4.23
C SER A 376 18.30 9.13 -5.70
N TRP A 377 18.85 10.10 -6.45
CA TRP A 377 18.53 10.19 -7.88
C TRP A 377 19.06 9.00 -8.68
N ASP A 378 20.14 8.37 -8.23
CA ASP A 378 20.69 7.17 -8.86
C ASP A 378 19.75 5.98 -8.62
N ASP A 379 19.16 5.84 -7.43
CA ASP A 379 18.17 4.80 -7.12
C ASP A 379 16.84 5.05 -7.84
N CYS A 380 16.37 6.30 -7.88
CA CYS A 380 15.19 6.67 -8.69
C CYS A 380 15.41 6.30 -10.17
N TYR A 381 16.61 6.58 -10.71
CA TYR A 381 16.95 6.28 -12.10
C TYR A 381 17.04 4.77 -12.34
N ALA A 382 17.64 4.01 -11.43
CA ALA A 382 17.76 2.56 -11.53
C ALA A 382 16.36 1.91 -11.59
N ALA A 383 15.48 2.26 -10.64
CA ALA A 383 14.14 1.73 -10.59
C ALA A 383 13.26 2.17 -11.78
N ALA A 384 13.33 3.45 -12.17
CA ALA A 384 12.59 3.98 -13.32
C ALA A 384 13.06 3.35 -14.65
N SER A 385 14.37 3.11 -14.81
CA SER A 385 14.91 2.44 -15.99
C SER A 385 14.49 0.97 -16.03
N THR A 386 14.47 0.30 -14.89
CA THR A 386 14.05 -1.11 -14.78
C THR A 386 12.60 -1.28 -15.18
N ILE A 387 11.67 -0.49 -14.60
CA ILE A 387 10.25 -0.60 -14.94
C ILE A 387 9.98 -0.20 -16.39
N ALA A 388 10.68 0.80 -16.92
CA ALA A 388 10.53 1.22 -18.31
C ALA A 388 10.93 0.11 -19.29
N ASN A 389 12.06 -0.59 -19.05
CA ASN A 389 12.49 -1.70 -19.88
C ASN A 389 11.55 -2.91 -19.77
N ALA A 390 11.05 -3.23 -18.56
CA ALA A 390 10.06 -4.28 -18.38
C ALA A 390 8.74 -3.96 -19.12
N ALA A 391 8.26 -2.72 -19.04
CA ALA A 391 7.06 -2.28 -19.74
C ALA A 391 7.21 -2.35 -21.28
N VAL A 392 8.38 -1.95 -21.81
CA VAL A 392 8.68 -2.05 -23.23
C VAL A 392 8.74 -3.50 -23.71
N ASP A 393 9.33 -4.39 -22.93
CA ASP A 393 9.38 -5.82 -23.23
C ASP A 393 7.99 -6.44 -23.30
N LEU A 394 7.16 -6.21 -22.28
CA LEU A 394 5.77 -6.67 -22.23
C LEU A 394 4.90 -6.05 -23.32
N ALA A 395 5.19 -4.81 -23.72
CA ALA A 395 4.49 -4.15 -24.82
C ALA A 395 4.98 -4.56 -26.22
N GLY A 396 5.92 -5.51 -26.32
CA GLY A 396 6.46 -5.99 -27.60
C GLY A 396 7.25 -4.91 -28.36
N GLY A 397 7.91 -4.01 -27.63
CA GLY A 397 8.80 -2.99 -28.18
C GLY A 397 10.20 -3.54 -28.46
N ALA A 398 10.93 -2.90 -29.38
CA ALA A 398 12.34 -3.19 -29.60
C ALA A 398 13.19 -2.45 -28.55
N LYS A 399 14.05 -3.17 -27.86
CA LYS A 399 15.04 -2.61 -26.90
C LYS A 399 16.17 -1.89 -27.63
#